data_6c847ac8ef3bf8828773779aa25dcab7
#
_entry.id   6c847ac8ef3bf8828773779aa25dcab7
#
_cell.length_a   1.000
_cell.length_b   1.000
_cell.length_c   1.000
_cell.angle_alpha   90.00
_cell.angle_beta   90.00
_cell.angle_gamma   90.00
#
_symmetry.space_group_name_H-M   'P 1'
#
loop_
_entity.id
_entity.type
_entity.pdbx_description
1 polymer ?
#
loop_
_entity_poly.entity_id
_entity_poly.type
_entity_poly.pdbx_seq_one_letter_code
_entity_poly.pdbx_strand_id
1 'polypeptide(L)'
;MKLTADHMRSLSQCFADIPDPRRAQGRRHRLSVVLALAMGATLCGMRGYLAMSEWAKTLGPKARERFGCRRQQGCYVVPSESIIRDVLTRVDPSGLDRALHRWNSQYGRGDSSLAIDGKTLRNAVDKQGHQTHVLSVVGHESKSCYTQKKWGPSR
;
A
#
# COMPACT_ATOMS: atom_id res chain seq x y z
N MET A 1 3.86 -0.13 -14.85
CA MET A 1 5.14 0.37 -14.30
C MET A 1 6.04 -0.81 -13.98
N LYS A 2 7.34 -0.73 -14.29
CA LYS A 2 8.31 -1.80 -13.95
C LYS A 2 9.00 -1.42 -12.64
N LEU A 3 8.83 -2.23 -11.59
CA LEU A 3 9.47 -2.00 -10.29
C LEU A 3 10.98 -2.30 -10.36
N THR A 4 11.81 -1.34 -9.94
CA THR A 4 13.25 -1.54 -9.80
C THR A 4 13.59 -2.21 -8.45
N ALA A 5 14.84 -2.67 -8.31
CA ALA A 5 15.33 -3.24 -7.06
C ALA A 5 15.26 -2.24 -5.88
N ASP A 6 15.52 -0.97 -6.16
CA ASP A 6 15.48 0.10 -5.15
C ASP A 6 14.06 0.42 -4.73
N HIS A 7 13.12 0.45 -5.68
CA HIS A 7 11.69 0.57 -5.35
C HIS A 7 11.21 -0.55 -4.41
N MET A 8 11.60 -1.81 -4.66
CA MET A 8 11.18 -2.94 -3.81
C MET A 8 11.70 -2.83 -2.38
N ARG A 9 12.97 -2.43 -2.20
CA ARG A 9 13.57 -2.23 -0.87
C ARG A 9 12.99 -1.03 -0.14
N SER A 10 12.88 0.10 -0.83
CA SER A 10 12.38 1.35 -0.24
C SER A 10 10.90 1.26 0.19
N LEU A 11 10.06 0.50 -0.53
CA LEU A 11 8.69 0.25 -0.12
C LEU A 11 8.60 -0.45 1.23
N SER A 12 9.39 -1.53 1.43
CA SER A 12 9.39 -2.23 2.72
C SER A 12 9.90 -1.34 3.86
N GLN A 13 10.92 -0.52 3.62
CA GLN A 13 11.44 0.43 4.60
C GLN A 13 10.45 1.54 4.92
N CYS A 14 9.75 2.04 3.92
CA CYS A 14 8.74 3.08 4.07
C CYS A 14 7.63 2.71 5.07
N PHE A 15 7.26 1.43 5.13
CA PHE A 15 6.20 0.94 6.02
C PHE A 15 6.69 0.41 7.37
N ALA A 16 7.99 0.55 7.69
CA ALA A 16 8.58 -0.05 8.89
C ALA A 16 7.99 0.51 10.20
N ASP A 17 7.64 1.80 10.21
CA ASP A 17 7.14 2.51 11.39
C ASP A 17 5.63 2.37 11.62
N ILE A 18 4.91 1.67 10.74
CA ILE A 18 3.46 1.48 10.89
C ILE A 18 3.21 0.40 11.95
N PRO A 19 2.44 0.72 13.02
CA PRO A 19 2.09 -0.26 14.03
C PRO A 19 1.33 -1.45 13.45
N ASP A 20 1.74 -2.66 13.81
CA ASP A 20 1.08 -3.88 13.34
C ASP A 20 -0.18 -4.16 14.17
N PRO A 21 -1.40 -4.03 13.60
CA PRO A 21 -2.65 -4.23 14.32
C PRO A 21 -2.97 -5.70 14.61
N ARG A 22 -2.17 -6.63 14.08
CA ARG A 22 -2.40 -8.09 14.24
C ARG A 22 -1.88 -8.59 15.57
N ARG A 23 -2.47 -9.66 16.08
CA ARG A 23 -1.95 -10.43 17.23
C ARG A 23 -0.64 -11.13 16.86
N ALA A 24 0.19 -11.49 17.84
CA ALA A 24 1.50 -12.10 17.65
C ALA A 24 1.46 -13.32 16.72
N GLN A 25 0.45 -14.20 16.87
CA GLN A 25 0.29 -15.39 16.03
C GLN A 25 0.06 -15.07 14.54
N GLY A 26 -0.50 -13.89 14.21
CA GLY A 26 -0.74 -13.44 12.84
C GLY A 26 0.46 -12.78 12.16
N ARG A 27 1.59 -12.59 12.85
CA ARG A 27 2.74 -11.81 12.38
C ARG A 27 3.84 -12.63 11.69
N ARG A 28 3.53 -13.81 11.16
CA ARG A 28 4.51 -14.65 10.42
C ARG A 28 5.19 -13.89 9.27
N HIS A 29 4.46 -13.02 8.58
CA HIS A 29 4.99 -12.05 7.62
C HIS A 29 4.99 -10.67 8.29
N ARG A 30 6.11 -9.96 8.24
CA ARG A 30 6.19 -8.60 8.76
C ARG A 30 5.16 -7.71 8.07
N LEU A 31 4.54 -6.79 8.81
CA LEU A 31 3.55 -5.86 8.26
C LEU A 31 4.10 -5.10 7.05
N SER A 32 5.30 -4.53 7.20
CA SER A 32 5.97 -3.77 6.14
C SER A 32 6.15 -4.57 4.84
N VAL A 33 6.44 -5.86 4.94
CA VAL A 33 6.58 -6.75 3.77
C VAL A 33 5.24 -7.00 3.09
N VAL A 34 4.18 -7.24 3.88
CA VAL A 34 2.82 -7.44 3.33
C VAL A 34 2.35 -6.19 2.60
N LEU A 35 2.54 -5.01 3.21
CA LEU A 35 2.19 -3.72 2.60
C LEU A 35 3.02 -3.43 1.34
N ALA A 36 4.32 -3.70 1.37
CA ALA A 36 5.20 -3.49 0.22
C ALA A 36 4.81 -4.39 -0.96
N LEU A 37 4.49 -5.66 -0.72
CA LEU A 37 4.01 -6.57 -1.77
C LEU A 37 2.66 -6.13 -2.33
N ALA A 38 1.70 -5.74 -1.46
CA ALA A 38 0.41 -5.24 -1.89
C ALA A 38 0.55 -3.97 -2.74
N MET A 39 1.39 -3.03 -2.30
CA MET A 39 1.67 -1.80 -3.05
C MET A 39 2.37 -2.10 -4.38
N GLY A 40 3.39 -2.97 -4.39
CA GLY A 40 4.08 -3.40 -5.60
C GLY A 40 3.12 -4.04 -6.61
N ALA A 41 2.21 -4.89 -6.16
CA ALA A 41 1.17 -5.49 -6.98
C ALA A 41 0.23 -4.42 -7.57
N THR A 42 -0.19 -3.45 -6.75
CA THR A 42 -1.05 -2.33 -7.18
C THR A 42 -0.36 -1.48 -8.25
N LEU A 43 0.92 -1.16 -8.08
CA LEU A 43 1.73 -0.43 -9.07
C LEU A 43 1.87 -1.21 -10.39
N CYS A 44 1.83 -2.54 -10.34
CA CYS A 44 1.80 -3.42 -11.50
C CYS A 44 0.38 -3.65 -12.07
N GLY A 45 -0.63 -2.93 -11.57
CA GLY A 45 -2.00 -2.98 -12.08
C GLY A 45 -2.89 -4.06 -11.47
N MET A 46 -2.40 -4.80 -10.45
CA MET A 46 -3.20 -5.83 -9.78
C MET A 46 -4.27 -5.19 -8.90
N ARG A 47 -5.50 -5.69 -9.00
CA ARG A 47 -6.65 -5.20 -8.23
C ARG A 47 -7.26 -6.35 -7.43
N GLY A 48 -7.47 -6.13 -6.14
CA GLY A 48 -8.02 -7.13 -5.22
C GLY A 48 -6.98 -8.06 -4.60
N TYR A 49 -7.33 -8.61 -3.45
CA TYR A 49 -6.38 -9.36 -2.58
C TYR A 49 -5.87 -10.65 -3.22
N LEU A 50 -6.73 -11.36 -3.97
CA LEU A 50 -6.35 -12.57 -4.68
C LEU A 50 -5.30 -12.26 -5.76
N ALA A 51 -5.57 -11.26 -6.62
CA ALA A 51 -4.63 -10.86 -7.67
C ALA A 51 -3.28 -10.42 -7.11
N MET A 52 -3.27 -9.71 -5.97
CA MET A 52 -2.03 -9.32 -5.28
C MET A 52 -1.24 -10.54 -4.79
N SER A 53 -1.93 -11.53 -4.21
CA SER A 53 -1.30 -12.77 -3.75
C SER A 53 -0.74 -13.60 -4.93
N GLU A 54 -1.49 -13.76 -5.99
CA GLU A 54 -1.04 -14.47 -7.18
C GLU A 54 0.17 -13.77 -7.83
N TRP A 55 0.13 -12.43 -7.99
CA TRP A 55 1.27 -11.67 -8.45
C TRP A 55 2.52 -11.88 -7.57
N ALA A 56 2.38 -11.86 -6.25
CA ALA A 56 3.50 -12.11 -5.36
C ALA A 56 4.10 -13.52 -5.54
N LYS A 57 3.30 -14.51 -5.88
CA LYS A 57 3.75 -15.87 -6.21
C LYS A 57 4.56 -15.94 -7.51
N THR A 58 4.31 -15.04 -8.46
CA THR A 58 5.09 -14.98 -9.72
C THR A 58 6.48 -14.36 -9.55
N LEU A 59 6.75 -13.69 -8.43
CA LEU A 59 8.04 -13.07 -8.15
C LEU A 59 9.13 -14.13 -7.99
N GLY A 60 10.26 -13.93 -8.67
CA GLY A 60 11.44 -14.77 -8.49
C GLY A 60 12.10 -14.59 -7.11
N PRO A 61 12.98 -15.51 -6.69
CA PRO A 61 13.60 -15.50 -5.36
C PRO A 61 14.29 -14.17 -5.02
N LYS A 62 15.06 -13.60 -5.94
CA LYS A 62 15.74 -12.30 -5.76
C LYS A 62 14.76 -11.13 -5.51
N ALA A 63 13.60 -11.12 -6.17
CA ALA A 63 12.60 -10.10 -5.95
C ALA A 63 11.93 -10.25 -4.58
N ARG A 64 11.57 -11.48 -4.20
CA ARG A 64 11.03 -11.79 -2.86
C ARG A 64 11.98 -11.38 -1.75
N GLU A 65 13.28 -11.63 -1.92
CA GLU A 65 14.33 -11.20 -0.99
C GLU A 65 14.36 -9.67 -0.85
N ARG A 66 14.32 -8.94 -1.97
CA ARG A 66 14.33 -7.46 -1.99
C ARG A 66 13.12 -6.84 -1.30
N PHE A 67 11.95 -7.48 -1.38
CA PHE A 67 10.78 -7.12 -0.60
C PHE A 67 10.90 -7.46 0.89
N GLY A 68 11.92 -8.24 1.29
CA GLY A 68 12.12 -8.67 2.67
C GLY A 68 11.26 -9.87 3.07
N CYS A 69 10.83 -10.68 2.11
CA CYS A 69 10.08 -11.91 2.40
C CYS A 69 10.87 -12.83 3.33
N ARG A 70 10.19 -13.44 4.29
CA ARG A 70 10.82 -14.40 5.21
C ARG A 70 11.26 -15.65 4.47
N ARG A 71 12.35 -16.25 4.95
CA ARG A 71 12.83 -17.53 4.45
C ARG A 71 12.25 -18.69 5.27
N GLN A 72 11.78 -19.72 4.60
CA GLN A 72 11.29 -20.96 5.21
C GLN A 72 11.73 -22.13 4.35
N GLN A 73 12.36 -23.15 4.97
CA GLN A 73 12.84 -24.33 4.27
C GLN A 73 13.65 -24.01 2.99
N GLY A 74 14.54 -23.04 3.09
CA GLY A 74 15.39 -22.63 1.95
C GLY A 74 14.74 -21.68 0.93
N CYS A 75 13.42 -21.49 0.95
CA CYS A 75 12.68 -20.68 0.00
C CYS A 75 12.12 -19.39 0.63
N TYR A 76 12.05 -18.30 -0.16
CA TYR A 76 11.33 -17.08 0.24
C TYR A 76 9.84 -17.27 0.05
N VAL A 77 9.06 -17.12 1.13
CA VAL A 77 7.59 -17.29 1.11
C VAL A 77 6.87 -15.95 1.09
N VAL A 78 5.79 -15.90 0.34
CA VAL A 78 4.92 -14.73 0.19
C VAL A 78 3.64 -14.88 1.00
N PRO A 79 2.98 -13.78 1.42
CA PRO A 79 1.71 -13.85 2.14
C PRO A 79 0.59 -14.37 1.23
N SER A 80 -0.34 -15.10 1.84
CA SER A 80 -1.57 -15.54 1.18
C SER A 80 -2.57 -14.39 1.03
N GLU A 81 -3.60 -14.59 0.22
CA GLU A 81 -4.73 -13.65 0.07
C GLU A 81 -5.32 -13.25 1.43
N SER A 82 -5.60 -14.22 2.30
CA SER A 82 -6.19 -13.97 3.62
C SER A 82 -5.33 -13.07 4.50
N ILE A 83 -3.99 -13.21 4.43
CA ILE A 83 -3.06 -12.35 5.16
C ILE A 83 -3.04 -10.94 4.59
N ILE A 84 -3.02 -10.79 3.26
CA ILE A 84 -3.07 -9.48 2.59
C ILE A 84 -4.38 -8.77 2.95
N ARG A 85 -5.50 -9.49 2.89
CA ARG A 85 -6.82 -8.98 3.25
C ARG A 85 -6.88 -8.51 4.71
N ASP A 86 -6.46 -9.35 5.67
CA ASP A 86 -6.46 -9.01 7.09
C ASP A 86 -5.61 -7.77 7.38
N VAL A 87 -4.45 -7.65 6.76
CA VAL A 87 -3.59 -6.47 6.89
C VAL A 87 -4.26 -5.22 6.32
N LEU A 88 -4.71 -5.25 5.07
CA LEU A 88 -5.25 -4.07 4.39
C LEU A 88 -6.59 -3.59 4.97
N THR A 89 -7.35 -4.47 5.62
CA THR A 89 -8.59 -4.09 6.30
C THR A 89 -8.38 -3.53 7.71
N ARG A 90 -7.22 -3.75 8.32
CA ARG A 90 -6.95 -3.40 9.73
C ARG A 90 -5.85 -2.38 9.93
N VAL A 91 -4.99 -2.17 8.92
CA VAL A 91 -3.91 -1.16 9.00
C VAL A 91 -4.50 0.24 9.22
N ASP A 92 -3.82 1.06 10.05
CA ASP A 92 -4.20 2.47 10.21
C ASP A 92 -4.06 3.23 8.88
N PRO A 93 -5.19 3.73 8.33
CA PRO A 93 -5.16 4.45 7.05
C PRO A 93 -4.29 5.69 7.09
N SER A 94 -4.27 6.42 8.22
CA SER A 94 -3.49 7.64 8.36
C SER A 94 -1.98 7.35 8.41
N GLY A 95 -1.59 6.26 9.06
CA GLY A 95 -0.20 5.78 9.06
C GLY A 95 0.25 5.37 7.66
N LEU A 96 -0.61 4.68 6.93
CA LEU A 96 -0.34 4.26 5.55
C LEU A 96 -0.20 5.47 4.62
N ASP A 97 -1.11 6.45 4.70
CA ASP A 97 -1.08 7.68 3.91
C ASP A 97 0.21 8.47 4.15
N ARG A 98 0.61 8.68 5.41
CA ARG A 98 1.87 9.35 5.76
C ARG A 98 3.09 8.62 5.20
N ALA A 99 3.11 7.29 5.26
CA ALA A 99 4.22 6.49 4.74
C ALA A 99 4.31 6.61 3.21
N LEU A 100 3.19 6.50 2.50
CA LEU A 100 3.13 6.66 1.06
C LEU A 100 3.49 8.07 0.61
N HIS A 101 3.06 9.10 1.34
CA HIS A 101 3.45 10.47 1.07
C HIS A 101 4.98 10.65 1.16
N ARG A 102 5.62 10.14 2.22
CA ARG A 102 7.09 10.16 2.36
C ARG A 102 7.79 9.45 1.21
N TRP A 103 7.28 8.28 0.81
CA TRP A 103 7.86 7.52 -0.29
C TRP A 103 7.71 8.25 -1.63
N ASN A 104 6.52 8.78 -1.93
CA ASN A 104 6.28 9.57 -3.14
C ASN A 104 7.17 10.81 -3.22
N SER A 105 7.40 11.49 -2.10
CA SER A 105 8.26 12.68 -2.03
C SER A 105 9.73 12.38 -2.35
N GLN A 106 10.19 11.15 -2.13
CA GLN A 106 11.57 10.74 -2.50
C GLN A 106 11.74 10.51 -4.00
N TYR A 107 10.67 10.16 -4.71
CA TYR A 107 10.67 9.82 -6.14
C TYR A 107 9.91 10.83 -6.99
N GLY A 108 9.16 11.73 -6.37
CA GLY A 108 8.43 12.81 -7.04
C GLY A 108 9.37 13.94 -7.45
N ARG A 109 9.23 14.43 -8.68
CA ARG A 109 9.78 15.75 -9.04
C ARG A 109 8.84 16.80 -8.42
N GLY A 110 9.40 17.88 -7.90
CA GLY A 110 8.60 19.00 -7.39
C GLY A 110 7.65 19.51 -8.49
N ASP A 111 6.37 19.56 -8.18
CA ASP A 111 5.37 20.13 -9.10
C ASP A 111 5.24 21.63 -8.87
N SER A 112 5.19 22.39 -9.93
CA SER A 112 4.94 23.84 -9.90
C SER A 112 3.46 24.15 -9.63
N SER A 113 2.57 23.20 -9.92
CA SER A 113 1.13 23.33 -9.72
C SER A 113 0.50 22.05 -9.20
N LEU A 114 -0.55 22.20 -8.37
CA LEU A 114 -1.29 21.10 -7.76
C LEU A 114 -2.75 21.14 -8.21
N ALA A 115 -3.31 19.97 -8.49
CA ALA A 115 -4.73 19.80 -8.74
C ALA A 115 -5.41 19.14 -7.54
N ILE A 116 -6.60 19.60 -7.20
CA ILE A 116 -7.43 18.99 -6.16
C ILE A 116 -8.56 18.23 -6.84
N ASP A 117 -8.67 16.93 -6.57
CA ASP A 117 -9.73 16.07 -7.10
C ASP A 117 -10.58 15.52 -5.95
N GLY A 118 -11.89 15.70 -6.07
CA GLY A 118 -12.89 15.18 -5.14
C GLY A 118 -13.62 13.98 -5.73
N LYS A 119 -13.59 12.82 -5.05
CA LYS A 119 -14.20 11.59 -5.53
C LYS A 119 -15.14 10.98 -4.51
N THR A 120 -16.35 10.64 -4.94
CA THR A 120 -17.28 9.81 -4.15
C THR A 120 -17.02 8.34 -4.45
N LEU A 121 -16.73 7.56 -3.42
CA LEU A 121 -16.53 6.11 -3.55
C LEU A 121 -17.89 5.40 -3.53
N ARG A 122 -18.35 4.94 -4.69
CA ARG A 122 -19.70 4.39 -4.88
C ARG A 122 -20.06 3.23 -3.95
N ASN A 123 -19.09 2.39 -3.59
CA ASN A 123 -19.30 1.18 -2.78
C ASN A 123 -18.74 1.29 -1.36
N ALA A 124 -18.25 2.46 -0.95
CA ALA A 124 -17.73 2.69 0.39
C ALA A 124 -18.75 3.50 1.20
N VAL A 125 -19.63 2.78 1.87
CA VAL A 125 -20.70 3.33 2.72
C VAL A 125 -20.31 3.13 4.18
N ASP A 126 -20.51 4.12 5.03
CA ASP A 126 -20.32 3.98 6.46
C ASP A 126 -21.48 3.19 7.12
N LYS A 127 -21.36 2.94 8.44
CA LYS A 127 -22.40 2.22 9.19
C LYS A 127 -23.76 2.92 9.21
N GLN A 128 -23.82 4.20 8.83
CA GLN A 128 -25.03 5.02 8.79
C GLN A 128 -25.59 5.19 7.37
N GLY A 129 -24.98 4.55 6.37
CA GLY A 129 -25.44 4.62 5.00
C GLY A 129 -24.89 5.81 4.20
N HIS A 130 -23.96 6.61 4.75
CA HIS A 130 -23.36 7.73 4.02
C HIS A 130 -22.20 7.27 3.13
N GLN A 131 -22.16 7.79 1.91
CA GLN A 131 -21.07 7.51 0.99
C GLN A 131 -19.78 8.16 1.45
N THR A 132 -18.67 7.46 1.25
CA THR A 132 -17.33 8.00 1.54
C THR A 132 -16.89 8.92 0.40
N HIS A 133 -16.56 10.15 0.75
CA HIS A 133 -15.92 11.11 -0.15
C HIS A 133 -14.43 11.16 0.15
N VAL A 134 -13.61 11.24 -0.89
CA VAL A 134 -12.16 11.35 -0.78
C VAL A 134 -11.72 12.58 -1.54
N LEU A 135 -10.92 13.42 -0.90
CA LEU A 135 -10.24 14.55 -1.51
C LEU A 135 -8.78 14.17 -1.73
N SER A 136 -8.30 14.31 -2.95
CA SER A 136 -6.92 13.99 -3.33
C SER A 136 -6.21 15.23 -3.84
N VAL A 137 -4.97 15.42 -3.46
CA VAL A 137 -4.09 16.46 -4.02
C VAL A 137 -3.08 15.76 -4.92
N VAL A 138 -3.06 16.14 -6.20
CA VAL A 138 -2.26 15.50 -7.23
C VAL A 138 -1.37 16.53 -7.92
N GLY A 139 -0.11 16.21 -8.12
CA GLY A 139 0.82 17.03 -8.87
C GLY A 139 0.43 17.07 -10.34
N HIS A 140 0.38 18.26 -10.92
CA HIS A 140 -0.05 18.45 -12.31
C HIS A 140 0.96 17.86 -13.31
N GLU A 141 2.25 17.98 -13.02
CA GLU A 141 3.33 17.50 -13.89
C GLU A 141 3.72 16.06 -13.58
N SER A 142 3.95 15.76 -12.30
CA SER A 142 4.39 14.43 -11.87
C SER A 142 3.28 13.37 -11.89
N LYS A 143 2.00 13.78 -11.88
CA LYS A 143 0.83 12.92 -11.65
C LYS A 143 0.89 12.16 -10.32
N SER A 144 1.76 12.57 -9.41
CA SER A 144 1.91 11.96 -8.09
C SER A 144 0.81 12.43 -7.15
N CYS A 145 0.21 11.53 -6.41
CA CYS A 145 -0.73 11.87 -5.35
C CYS A 145 0.06 12.27 -4.09
N TYR A 146 -0.06 13.52 -3.68
CA TYR A 146 0.62 14.07 -2.50
C TYR A 146 -0.08 13.69 -1.22
N THR A 147 -1.39 13.75 -1.19
CA THR A 147 -2.20 13.35 -0.03
C THR A 147 -3.61 12.98 -0.45
N GLN A 148 -4.23 12.15 0.36
CA GLN A 148 -5.62 11.75 0.20
C GLN A 148 -6.31 11.80 1.56
N LYS A 149 -7.43 12.49 1.66
CA LYS A 149 -8.20 12.56 2.91
C LYS A 149 -9.66 12.18 2.67
N LYS A 150 -10.20 11.38 3.59
CA LYS A 150 -11.63 11.19 3.67
C LYS A 150 -12.26 12.52 4.05
N TRP A 151 -13.21 13.00 3.26
CA TRP A 151 -13.97 14.21 3.52
C TRP A 151 -15.44 13.84 3.76
N GLY A 152 -16.05 14.43 4.77
CA GLY A 152 -17.42 14.22 5.16
C GLY A 152 -17.70 14.94 6.46
N PRO A 153 -18.94 15.06 6.91
CA PRO A 153 -19.25 15.75 8.16
C PRO A 153 -18.43 15.11 9.29
N SER A 154 -17.50 15.89 9.83
CA SER A 154 -16.84 15.57 11.09
C SER A 154 -17.90 15.57 12.18
N ARG A 155 -17.91 14.53 13.00
CA ARG A 155 -18.66 14.53 14.26
C ARG A 155 -18.02 15.49 15.23
#